data_cbc6c2f0621a479be0c7c868cbbda03e
#
_entry.id   cbc6c2f0621a479be0c7c868cbbda03e
#
_cell.length_a   1.000
_cell.length_b   1.000
_cell.length_c   1.000
_cell.angle_alpha   90.00
_cell.angle_beta   90.00
_cell.angle_gamma   90.00
#
_symmetry.space_group_name_H-M   'P 1'
#
loop_
_entity.id
_entity.type
_entity.pdbx_description
1 polymer ?
#
loop_
_entity_poly.entity_id
_entity_poly.type
_entity_poly.pdbx_seq_one_letter_code
_entity_poly.pdbx_strand_id
1 'polypeptide(L)'
;PIFAVIVVSGLARKHSMYVWCPIVACQGKKLANAAVLIDRRGGIVGQYHKMFPTISELKMGVVPGTKAHVFEADFGRVGAAICFDANFREVGDGLAANGAEIVFFLSLFAAGRLLGDWALQHNYFVVSSYAHHSVILNNVGRKLIETGERFESVGFGHVPPIASAVLNLDTRVFHYDGNQERVRRIKQKYGAGVEIEFHQPEAVFVLTSHLSDVTVRDIIREFKLETRNEYYARARAARRNALRK
;
A
#
# COMPACT_ATOMS: atom_id res chain seq x y z
N PRO A 1 -25.61 7.68 -1.85
CA PRO A 1 -24.13 7.74 -1.97
C PRO A 1 -23.60 9.16 -1.89
N ILE A 2 -24.22 10.15 -2.59
CA ILE A 2 -23.76 11.54 -2.62
C ILE A 2 -23.68 12.17 -1.21
N PHE A 3 -24.66 11.93 -0.37
CA PHE A 3 -24.69 12.47 1.00
C PHE A 3 -23.48 12.04 1.83
N ALA A 4 -23.09 10.75 1.77
CA ALA A 4 -21.93 10.26 2.49
C ALA A 4 -20.63 10.95 2.01
N VAL A 5 -20.45 11.13 0.71
CA VAL A 5 -19.29 11.83 0.15
C VAL A 5 -19.25 13.29 0.60
N ILE A 6 -20.40 13.99 0.61
CA ILE A 6 -20.48 15.39 1.07
C ILE A 6 -20.06 15.51 2.55
N VAL A 7 -20.58 14.65 3.42
CA VAL A 7 -20.23 14.65 4.85
C VAL A 7 -18.74 14.36 5.04
N VAL A 8 -18.20 13.33 4.38
CA VAL A 8 -16.79 12.95 4.47
C VAL A 8 -15.88 14.05 3.89
N SER A 9 -16.28 14.71 2.80
CA SER A 9 -15.56 15.87 2.25
C SER A 9 -15.48 17.03 3.26
N GLY A 10 -16.57 17.28 3.99
CA GLY A 10 -16.57 18.26 5.07
C GLY A 10 -15.60 17.92 6.19
N LEU A 11 -15.55 16.64 6.60
CA LEU A 11 -14.62 16.16 7.63
C LEU A 11 -13.17 16.18 7.14
N ALA A 12 -12.90 15.74 5.91
CA ALA A 12 -11.58 15.79 5.30
C ALA A 12 -10.99 17.21 5.31
N ARG A 13 -11.81 18.20 4.91
CA ARG A 13 -11.43 19.62 4.96
C ARG A 13 -11.24 20.13 6.39
N LYS A 14 -12.18 19.83 7.29
CA LYS A 14 -12.11 20.25 8.70
C LYS A 14 -10.84 19.78 9.39
N HIS A 15 -10.40 18.58 9.10
CA HIS A 15 -9.23 17.95 9.73
C HIS A 15 -7.97 17.96 8.85
N SER A 16 -8.01 18.60 7.67
CA SER A 16 -6.89 18.69 6.73
C SER A 16 -6.26 17.33 6.41
N MET A 17 -7.10 16.31 6.13
CA MET A 17 -6.68 14.92 5.92
C MET A 17 -7.21 14.34 4.61
N TYR A 18 -6.48 13.41 4.03
CA TYR A 18 -7.02 12.55 2.97
C TYR A 18 -7.90 11.46 3.57
N VAL A 19 -8.99 11.15 2.88
CA VAL A 19 -9.93 10.12 3.33
C VAL A 19 -10.32 9.21 2.17
N TRP A 20 -10.24 7.92 2.37
CA TRP A 20 -10.91 6.95 1.51
C TRP A 20 -12.34 6.74 2.02
N CYS A 21 -13.32 6.98 1.16
CA CYS A 21 -14.74 6.81 1.44
C CYS A 21 -15.30 5.64 0.60
N PRO A 22 -15.47 4.44 1.18
CA PRO A 22 -16.13 3.32 0.49
C PRO A 22 -17.62 3.62 0.29
N ILE A 23 -18.11 3.38 -0.92
CA ILE A 23 -19.51 3.61 -1.30
C ILE A 23 -20.01 2.58 -2.33
N VAL A 24 -21.31 2.44 -2.43
CA VAL A 24 -21.94 1.90 -3.64
C VAL A 24 -22.22 3.06 -4.57
N ALA A 25 -21.48 3.16 -5.67
CA ALA A 25 -21.64 4.20 -6.68
C ALA A 25 -22.65 3.77 -7.75
N CYS A 26 -23.39 4.76 -8.31
CA CYS A 26 -24.26 4.57 -9.46
C CYS A 26 -23.59 5.18 -10.70
N GLN A 27 -23.47 4.39 -11.76
CA GLN A 27 -23.07 4.85 -13.08
C GLN A 27 -24.24 4.65 -14.06
N GLY A 28 -25.11 5.64 -14.15
CA GLY A 28 -26.40 5.47 -14.82
C GLY A 28 -27.25 4.42 -14.11
N LYS A 29 -27.60 3.33 -14.81
CA LYS A 29 -28.36 2.20 -14.26
C LYS A 29 -27.46 1.11 -13.63
N LYS A 30 -26.15 1.25 -13.68
CA LYS A 30 -25.21 0.25 -13.17
C LYS A 30 -24.73 0.61 -11.78
N LEU A 31 -24.53 -0.40 -10.92
CA LEU A 31 -23.98 -0.26 -9.58
C LEU A 31 -22.49 -0.62 -9.60
N ALA A 32 -21.68 0.08 -8.84
CA ALA A 32 -20.27 -0.25 -8.59
C ALA A 32 -19.98 -0.22 -7.10
N ASN A 33 -19.25 -1.20 -6.59
CA ASN A 33 -18.63 -1.11 -5.28
C ASN A 33 -17.36 -0.28 -5.46
N ALA A 34 -17.28 0.91 -4.84
CA ALA A 34 -16.25 1.88 -5.10
C ALA A 34 -15.66 2.47 -3.82
N ALA A 35 -14.46 3.01 -3.91
CA ALA A 35 -13.84 3.85 -2.90
C ALA A 35 -13.44 5.19 -3.53
N VAL A 36 -13.89 6.28 -2.92
CA VAL A 36 -13.58 7.66 -3.35
C VAL A 36 -12.45 8.19 -2.50
N LEU A 37 -11.39 8.70 -3.15
CA LEU A 37 -10.32 9.42 -2.48
C LEU A 37 -10.67 10.91 -2.42
N ILE A 38 -10.67 11.46 -1.22
CA ILE A 38 -10.98 12.85 -0.93
C ILE A 38 -9.73 13.51 -0.34
N ASP A 39 -9.36 14.70 -0.85
CA ASP A 39 -8.17 15.43 -0.42
C ASP A 39 -8.40 16.26 0.85
N ARG A 40 -7.33 16.90 1.35
CA ARG A 40 -7.33 17.76 2.55
C ARG A 40 -8.23 18.98 2.45
N ARG A 41 -8.66 19.37 1.25
CA ARG A 41 -9.57 20.49 0.99
C ARG A 41 -11.01 20.03 0.79
N GLY A 42 -11.26 18.71 0.86
CA GLY A 42 -12.56 18.09 0.64
C GLY A 42 -12.88 17.89 -0.84
N GLY A 43 -11.89 18.05 -1.73
CA GLY A 43 -12.02 17.77 -3.16
C GLY A 43 -11.91 16.27 -3.45
N ILE A 44 -12.67 15.79 -4.44
CA ILE A 44 -12.55 14.41 -4.92
C ILE A 44 -11.32 14.33 -5.83
N VAL A 45 -10.34 13.51 -5.44
CA VAL A 45 -9.14 13.20 -6.24
C VAL A 45 -9.46 12.19 -7.33
N GLY A 46 -10.25 11.17 -6.99
CA GLY A 46 -10.67 10.12 -7.90
C GLY A 46 -11.40 8.99 -7.19
N GLN A 47 -11.69 7.93 -7.94
CA GLN A 47 -12.36 6.76 -7.38
C GLN A 47 -11.78 5.45 -7.93
N TYR A 48 -11.68 4.47 -7.06
CA TYR A 48 -11.37 3.08 -7.39
C TYR A 48 -12.68 2.28 -7.43
N HIS A 49 -12.87 1.46 -8.45
CA HIS A 49 -13.96 0.50 -8.53
C HIS A 49 -13.41 -0.90 -8.27
N LYS A 50 -14.03 -1.64 -7.37
CA LYS A 50 -13.67 -3.01 -7.03
C LYS A 50 -13.53 -3.87 -8.28
N MET A 51 -12.34 -4.39 -8.54
CA MET A 51 -12.05 -5.17 -9.76
C MET A 51 -12.70 -6.54 -9.73
N PHE A 52 -12.75 -7.14 -8.53
CA PHE A 52 -13.32 -8.47 -8.33
C PHE A 52 -14.49 -8.43 -7.34
N PRO A 53 -15.70 -8.02 -7.78
CA PRO A 53 -16.89 -8.18 -6.97
C PRO A 53 -17.12 -9.65 -6.63
N THR A 54 -17.68 -9.93 -5.47
CA THR A 54 -18.09 -11.29 -5.11
C THR A 54 -19.19 -11.79 -6.05
N ILE A 55 -19.39 -13.11 -6.10
CA ILE A 55 -20.46 -13.71 -6.91
C ILE A 55 -21.82 -13.11 -6.53
N SER A 56 -22.05 -12.85 -5.25
CA SER A 56 -23.30 -12.22 -4.78
C SER A 56 -23.46 -10.79 -5.30
N GLU A 57 -22.39 -9.99 -5.25
CA GLU A 57 -22.40 -8.61 -5.79
C GLU A 57 -22.68 -8.61 -7.31
N LEU A 58 -22.06 -9.53 -8.05
CA LEU A 58 -22.33 -9.68 -9.50
C LEU A 58 -23.81 -10.04 -9.77
N LYS A 59 -24.38 -10.95 -8.99
CA LYS A 59 -25.81 -11.30 -9.10
C LYS A 59 -26.73 -10.13 -8.77
N MET A 60 -26.31 -9.19 -7.92
CA MET A 60 -27.03 -7.94 -7.62
C MET A 60 -26.83 -6.85 -8.66
N GLY A 61 -26.09 -7.12 -9.74
CA GLY A 61 -25.85 -6.16 -10.82
C GLY A 61 -24.69 -5.19 -10.57
N VAL A 62 -23.81 -5.47 -9.60
CA VAL A 62 -22.56 -4.71 -9.43
C VAL A 62 -21.63 -5.01 -10.59
N VAL A 63 -21.16 -3.95 -11.27
CA VAL A 63 -20.20 -4.08 -12.37
C VAL A 63 -18.76 -4.05 -11.87
N PRO A 64 -17.88 -4.93 -12.38
CA PRO A 64 -16.48 -4.92 -12.04
C PRO A 64 -15.75 -3.66 -12.49
N GLY A 65 -14.79 -3.18 -11.68
CA GLY A 65 -13.74 -2.29 -12.13
C GLY A 65 -12.77 -2.99 -13.08
N THR A 66 -12.07 -2.23 -13.89
CA THR A 66 -11.15 -2.77 -14.92
C THR A 66 -9.69 -2.36 -14.70
N LYS A 67 -9.42 -1.50 -13.73
CA LYS A 67 -8.08 -0.92 -13.52
C LYS A 67 -7.74 -0.79 -12.04
N ALA A 68 -6.52 -1.17 -11.68
CA ALA A 68 -5.91 -0.89 -10.38
C ALA A 68 -5.40 0.56 -10.36
N HIS A 69 -6.29 1.52 -10.09
CA HIS A 69 -5.95 2.93 -10.08
C HIS A 69 -5.03 3.29 -8.92
N VAL A 70 -4.04 4.13 -9.23
CA VAL A 70 -3.17 4.81 -8.25
C VAL A 70 -3.35 6.31 -8.44
N PHE A 71 -3.42 7.04 -7.36
CA PHE A 71 -3.70 8.47 -7.32
C PHE A 71 -2.53 9.21 -6.68
N GLU A 72 -2.22 10.40 -7.18
CA GLU A 72 -1.24 11.30 -6.58
C GLU A 72 -1.88 12.01 -5.38
N ALA A 73 -1.28 11.86 -4.20
CA ALA A 73 -1.55 12.68 -3.02
C ALA A 73 -0.34 13.59 -2.76
N ASP A 74 -0.51 14.62 -1.94
CA ASP A 74 0.58 15.55 -1.63
C ASP A 74 1.74 14.92 -0.83
N PHE A 75 1.56 13.70 -0.35
CA PHE A 75 2.54 12.93 0.42
C PHE A 75 3.05 11.68 -0.31
N GLY A 76 2.50 11.33 -1.48
CA GLY A 76 2.91 10.14 -2.23
C GLY A 76 1.78 9.53 -3.05
N ARG A 77 2.06 8.36 -3.64
CA ARG A 77 1.16 7.67 -4.56
C ARG A 77 0.37 6.60 -3.83
N VAL A 78 -0.95 6.71 -3.86
CA VAL A 78 -1.86 5.87 -3.08
C VAL A 78 -2.81 5.07 -3.97
N GLY A 79 -3.00 3.80 -3.66
CA GLY A 79 -4.01 2.95 -4.29
C GLY A 79 -4.99 2.39 -3.28
N ALA A 80 -6.07 1.80 -3.77
CA ALA A 80 -7.03 1.08 -2.93
C ALA A 80 -7.34 -0.30 -3.50
N ALA A 81 -7.73 -1.21 -2.60
CA ALA A 81 -8.32 -2.50 -2.93
C ALA A 81 -9.50 -2.75 -1.98
N ILE A 82 -10.54 -3.45 -2.46
CA ILE A 82 -11.76 -3.65 -1.70
C ILE A 82 -12.01 -5.14 -1.47
N CYS A 83 -11.90 -5.57 -0.19
CA CYS A 83 -12.39 -6.86 0.28
C CYS A 83 -11.90 -8.04 -0.58
N PHE A 84 -12.76 -8.64 -1.40
CA PHE A 84 -12.48 -9.82 -2.21
C PHE A 84 -11.33 -9.65 -3.21
N ASP A 85 -10.96 -8.40 -3.57
CA ASP A 85 -9.80 -8.07 -4.41
C ASP A 85 -8.50 -8.67 -3.88
N ALA A 86 -8.34 -8.83 -2.56
CA ALA A 86 -7.12 -9.38 -1.96
C ALA A 86 -6.78 -10.80 -2.41
N ASN A 87 -7.75 -11.55 -2.92
CA ASN A 87 -7.54 -12.93 -3.41
C ASN A 87 -6.97 -12.97 -4.83
N PHE A 88 -6.88 -11.84 -5.52
CA PHE A 88 -6.50 -11.76 -6.93
C PHE A 88 -5.22 -10.95 -7.10
N ARG A 89 -4.15 -11.64 -7.48
CA ARG A 89 -2.83 -11.02 -7.68
C ARG A 89 -2.84 -9.90 -8.71
N GLU A 90 -3.75 -9.95 -9.67
CA GLU A 90 -3.90 -8.95 -10.72
C GLU A 90 -4.14 -7.55 -10.16
N VAL A 91 -4.81 -7.46 -8.99
CA VAL A 91 -5.03 -6.17 -8.31
C VAL A 91 -3.72 -5.69 -7.69
N GLY A 92 -3.05 -6.52 -6.90
CA GLY A 92 -1.76 -6.19 -6.29
C GLY A 92 -0.67 -5.88 -7.31
N ASP A 93 -0.54 -6.73 -8.34
CA ASP A 93 0.39 -6.53 -9.46
C ASP A 93 0.09 -5.21 -10.20
N GLY A 94 -1.19 -4.90 -10.44
CA GLY A 94 -1.62 -3.69 -11.12
C GLY A 94 -1.33 -2.42 -10.30
N LEU A 95 -1.58 -2.45 -8.99
CA LEU A 95 -1.25 -1.34 -8.08
C LEU A 95 0.27 -1.07 -8.07
N ALA A 96 1.08 -2.12 -8.00
CA ALA A 96 2.53 -2.01 -8.05
C ALA A 96 3.04 -1.48 -9.40
N ALA A 97 2.52 -2.00 -10.53
CA ALA A 97 2.87 -1.55 -11.87
C ALA A 97 2.54 -0.07 -12.10
N ASN A 98 1.47 0.42 -11.46
CA ASN A 98 1.08 1.83 -11.47
C ASN A 98 1.82 2.66 -10.41
N GLY A 99 2.74 2.05 -9.64
CA GLY A 99 3.66 2.71 -8.73
C GLY A 99 3.05 3.13 -7.40
N ALA A 100 2.10 2.38 -6.85
CA ALA A 100 1.60 2.62 -5.50
C ALA A 100 2.74 2.56 -4.47
N GLU A 101 2.78 3.51 -3.56
CA GLU A 101 3.66 3.53 -2.39
C GLU A 101 2.90 3.08 -1.14
N ILE A 102 1.60 3.39 -1.08
CA ILE A 102 0.69 2.91 -0.04
C ILE A 102 -0.55 2.32 -0.71
N VAL A 103 -0.95 1.14 -0.27
CA VAL A 103 -2.22 0.51 -0.65
C VAL A 103 -3.15 0.48 0.55
N PHE A 104 -4.34 1.08 0.39
CA PHE A 104 -5.39 1.05 1.38
C PHE A 104 -6.33 -0.11 1.08
N PHE A 105 -6.47 -1.01 2.04
CA PHE A 105 -7.34 -2.17 1.95
C PHE A 105 -8.62 -1.94 2.77
N LEU A 106 -9.74 -1.76 2.07
CA LEU A 106 -11.04 -1.39 2.65
C LEU A 106 -11.95 -2.62 2.65
N SER A 107 -12.30 -3.16 3.82
CA SER A 107 -12.85 -4.51 3.84
C SER A 107 -13.78 -4.80 5.02
N LEU A 108 -14.62 -5.81 4.82
CA LEU A 108 -15.35 -6.51 5.89
C LEU A 108 -14.71 -7.87 6.22
N PHE A 109 -13.52 -8.17 5.67
CA PHE A 109 -12.71 -9.33 6.09
C PHE A 109 -11.24 -8.95 6.18
N ALA A 110 -10.49 -9.63 7.06
CA ALA A 110 -9.14 -9.22 7.43
C ALA A 110 -8.09 -9.43 6.33
N ALA A 111 -8.31 -10.34 5.39
CA ALA A 111 -7.36 -10.84 4.38
C ALA A 111 -6.06 -11.43 4.95
N GLY A 112 -5.73 -11.22 6.21
CA GLY A 112 -4.65 -11.87 6.93
C GLY A 112 -3.30 -11.82 6.20
N ARG A 113 -2.72 -13.00 5.94
CA ARG A 113 -1.41 -13.13 5.29
C ARG A 113 -1.37 -12.59 3.85
N LEU A 114 -2.50 -12.55 3.13
CA LEU A 114 -2.56 -12.04 1.77
C LEU A 114 -2.04 -10.60 1.67
N LEU A 115 -2.35 -9.76 2.66
CA LEU A 115 -1.85 -8.38 2.68
C LEU A 115 -0.35 -8.30 2.94
N GLY A 116 0.18 -9.18 3.80
CA GLY A 116 1.61 -9.31 4.04
C GLY A 116 2.36 -9.78 2.78
N ASP A 117 1.80 -10.76 2.07
CA ASP A 117 2.34 -11.25 0.81
C ASP A 117 2.35 -10.15 -0.25
N TRP A 118 1.28 -9.35 -0.36
CA TRP A 118 1.23 -8.23 -1.27
C TRP A 118 2.31 -7.19 -0.96
N ALA A 119 2.43 -6.77 0.31
CA ALA A 119 3.45 -5.82 0.73
C ALA A 119 4.87 -6.34 0.45
N LEU A 120 5.14 -7.61 0.77
CA LEU A 120 6.43 -8.25 0.51
C LEU A 120 6.71 -8.38 -0.99
N GLN A 121 5.74 -8.80 -1.81
CA GLN A 121 5.94 -8.99 -3.24
C GLN A 121 6.17 -7.69 -3.99
N HIS A 122 5.50 -6.62 -3.58
CA HIS A 122 5.43 -5.38 -4.34
C HIS A 122 6.18 -4.20 -3.71
N ASN A 123 6.60 -4.33 -2.45
CA ASN A 123 7.34 -3.34 -1.69
C ASN A 123 6.62 -1.99 -1.50
N TYR A 124 5.30 -2.03 -1.34
CA TYR A 124 4.47 -0.91 -0.88
C TYR A 124 4.00 -1.13 0.56
N PHE A 125 3.67 -0.05 1.26
CA PHE A 125 2.99 -0.13 2.55
C PHE A 125 1.53 -0.55 2.36
N VAL A 126 0.96 -1.25 3.35
CA VAL A 126 -0.47 -1.59 3.35
C VAL A 126 -1.12 -1.04 4.61
N VAL A 127 -2.23 -0.35 4.43
CA VAL A 127 -3.08 0.18 5.51
C VAL A 127 -4.45 -0.46 5.36
N SER A 128 -4.81 -1.38 6.25
CA SER A 128 -6.11 -1.99 6.21
C SER A 128 -7.12 -1.24 7.08
N SER A 129 -8.37 -1.22 6.65
CA SER A 129 -9.53 -0.79 7.43
C SER A 129 -10.54 -1.93 7.42
N TYR A 130 -10.64 -2.60 8.55
CA TYR A 130 -11.51 -3.76 8.80
C TYR A 130 -12.16 -3.61 10.18
N ALA A 131 -13.29 -4.24 10.40
CA ALA A 131 -14.05 -4.11 11.65
C ALA A 131 -13.29 -4.58 12.90
N HIS A 132 -12.30 -5.47 12.73
CA HIS A 132 -11.47 -6.05 13.78
C HIS A 132 -10.05 -6.21 13.26
N HIS A 133 -9.03 -6.06 14.12
CA HIS A 133 -7.63 -6.33 13.75
C HIS A 133 -7.16 -5.67 12.44
N SER A 134 -7.52 -4.40 12.24
CA SER A 134 -6.92 -3.61 11.16
C SER A 134 -5.42 -3.47 11.37
N VAL A 135 -4.65 -3.56 10.31
CA VAL A 135 -3.19 -3.54 10.38
C VAL A 135 -2.59 -2.47 9.50
N ILE A 136 -1.44 -1.94 9.92
CA ILE A 136 -0.52 -1.21 9.06
C ILE A 136 0.72 -2.07 8.89
N LEU A 137 1.06 -2.41 7.65
CA LEU A 137 2.21 -3.23 7.28
C LEU A 137 3.26 -2.36 6.58
N ASN A 138 4.53 -2.63 6.88
CA ASN A 138 5.62 -2.02 6.14
C ASN A 138 5.78 -2.66 4.74
N ASN A 139 6.68 -2.11 3.95
CA ASN A 139 6.96 -2.49 2.56
C ASN A 139 7.68 -3.84 2.39
N VAL A 140 7.83 -4.61 3.46
CA VAL A 140 8.27 -6.02 3.46
C VAL A 140 7.27 -6.93 4.17
N GLY A 141 6.02 -6.45 4.39
CA GLY A 141 4.93 -7.24 4.92
C GLY A 141 4.92 -7.44 6.43
N ARG A 142 5.81 -6.77 7.19
CA ARG A 142 5.81 -6.82 8.65
C ARG A 142 4.77 -5.87 9.23
N LYS A 143 4.10 -6.33 10.26
CA LYS A 143 3.13 -5.55 11.00
C LYS A 143 3.83 -4.46 11.84
N LEU A 144 3.49 -3.19 11.56
CA LEU A 144 3.91 -2.04 12.35
C LEU A 144 2.99 -1.82 13.53
N ILE A 145 1.69 -1.92 13.31
CA ILE A 145 0.66 -1.77 14.33
C ILE A 145 -0.60 -2.54 13.93
N GLU A 146 -1.37 -2.90 14.92
CA GLU A 146 -2.69 -3.54 14.76
C GLU A 146 -3.68 -2.88 15.72
N THR A 147 -4.93 -2.72 15.30
CA THR A 147 -6.00 -2.30 16.20
C THR A 147 -6.29 -3.42 17.20
N GLY A 148 -6.65 -3.05 18.43
CA GLY A 148 -6.97 -4.01 19.49
C GLY A 148 -8.17 -4.90 19.18
N GLU A 149 -8.46 -5.78 20.13
CA GLU A 149 -9.49 -6.79 20.02
C GLU A 149 -10.90 -6.24 19.87
N ARG A 150 -11.78 -7.13 19.46
CA ARG A 150 -13.20 -6.98 19.15
C ARG A 150 -13.95 -5.99 20.03
N PHE A 151 -14.98 -5.38 19.46
CA PHE A 151 -16.03 -4.61 20.14
C PHE A 151 -16.60 -5.24 21.41
N GLU A 152 -16.52 -6.57 21.54
CA GLU A 152 -17.03 -7.34 22.69
C GLU A 152 -16.19 -7.23 23.95
N SER A 153 -14.91 -6.91 23.83
CA SER A 153 -13.99 -6.81 24.97
C SER A 153 -13.89 -5.40 25.58
N VAL A 154 -14.41 -4.40 24.89
CA VAL A 154 -14.48 -3.04 25.41
C VAL A 154 -15.87 -2.86 26.03
N GLY A 155 -16.00 -3.08 27.31
CA GLY A 155 -17.25 -3.06 28.05
C GLY A 155 -18.08 -1.77 28.01
N PHE A 156 -17.77 -0.88 27.08
CA PHE A 156 -18.53 0.31 26.69
C PHE A 156 -18.51 0.42 25.17
N GLY A 157 -19.17 -0.49 24.51
CA GLY A 157 -19.21 -0.74 23.12
C GLY A 157 -19.48 0.41 22.18
N HIS A 158 -18.61 1.35 21.95
CA HIS A 158 -18.91 2.31 20.87
C HIS A 158 -17.71 3.11 20.36
N VAL A 159 -16.50 2.90 20.85
CA VAL A 159 -15.31 3.51 20.22
C VAL A 159 -14.61 2.45 19.40
N PRO A 160 -14.66 2.52 18.08
CA PRO A 160 -13.92 1.59 17.25
C PRO A 160 -12.43 1.70 17.58
N PRO A 161 -11.70 0.59 17.66
CA PRO A 161 -10.26 0.62 17.87
C PRO A 161 -9.61 1.39 16.72
N ILE A 162 -8.79 2.37 17.04
CA ILE A 162 -8.08 3.22 16.09
C ILE A 162 -6.59 2.94 16.24
N ALA A 163 -5.90 2.78 15.12
CA ALA A 163 -4.46 2.70 15.07
C ALA A 163 -3.90 3.76 14.12
N SER A 164 -2.72 4.28 14.44
CA SER A 164 -1.99 5.22 13.60
C SER A 164 -0.50 4.90 13.60
N ALA A 165 0.17 5.17 12.49
CA ALA A 165 1.62 5.07 12.36
C ALA A 165 2.15 6.18 11.46
N VAL A 166 3.39 6.60 11.72
CA VAL A 166 4.13 7.47 10.79
C VAL A 166 4.87 6.58 9.81
N LEU A 167 4.69 6.83 8.52
CA LEU A 167 5.36 6.10 7.45
C LEU A 167 6.35 7.04 6.76
N ASN A 168 7.62 6.64 6.69
CA ASN A 168 8.59 7.33 5.84
C ASN A 168 8.56 6.68 4.45
N LEU A 169 8.13 7.44 3.43
CA LEU A 169 8.03 6.95 2.06
C LEU A 169 9.35 7.07 1.28
N ASP A 170 10.33 7.78 1.83
CA ASP A 170 11.69 7.78 1.28
C ASP A 170 12.47 6.53 1.74
N THR A 171 11.97 5.40 1.26
CA THR A 171 12.44 4.06 1.59
C THR A 171 12.42 3.16 0.36
N ARG A 172 13.35 2.20 0.26
CA ARG A 172 13.39 1.21 -0.83
C ARG A 172 13.89 -0.13 -0.31
N VAL A 173 13.44 -1.19 -0.97
CA VAL A 173 13.81 -2.57 -0.66
C VAL A 173 14.84 -3.07 -1.65
N PHE A 174 15.87 -3.72 -1.14
CA PHE A 174 17.02 -4.24 -1.89
C PHE A 174 17.23 -5.72 -1.59
N HIS A 175 17.74 -6.47 -2.56
CA HIS A 175 18.25 -7.82 -2.32
C HIS A 175 19.67 -7.75 -1.74
N TYR A 176 20.08 -8.74 -0.96
CA TYR A 176 21.45 -8.77 -0.39
C TYR A 176 22.53 -8.87 -1.45
N ASP A 177 22.28 -9.68 -2.49
CA ASP A 177 23.28 -9.98 -3.50
C ASP A 177 23.80 -8.69 -4.19
N GLY A 178 25.11 -8.58 -4.19
CA GLY A 178 25.80 -7.47 -4.83
C GLY A 178 25.73 -6.11 -4.09
N ASN A 179 25.06 -6.03 -2.94
CA ASN A 179 24.89 -4.77 -2.20
C ASN A 179 25.67 -4.69 -0.88
N GLN A 180 26.20 -5.79 -0.35
CA GLN A 180 26.80 -5.87 1.00
C GLN A 180 27.89 -4.82 1.26
N GLU A 181 28.87 -4.69 0.36
CA GLU A 181 29.95 -3.71 0.51
C GLU A 181 29.42 -2.26 0.39
N ARG A 182 28.42 -2.06 -0.46
CA ARG A 182 27.79 -0.75 -0.63
C ARG A 182 27.06 -0.31 0.63
N VAL A 183 26.34 -1.22 1.30
CA VAL A 183 25.63 -0.97 2.56
C VAL A 183 26.60 -0.46 3.63
N ARG A 184 27.78 -1.10 3.77
CA ARG A 184 28.80 -0.66 4.72
C ARG A 184 29.27 0.77 4.43
N ARG A 185 29.56 1.08 3.17
CA ARG A 185 30.01 2.42 2.73
C ARG A 185 28.92 3.49 2.95
N ILE A 186 27.65 3.16 2.69
CA ILE A 186 26.51 4.04 2.93
C ILE A 186 26.45 4.39 4.42
N LYS A 187 26.53 3.38 5.30
CA LYS A 187 26.50 3.59 6.74
C LYS A 187 27.69 4.39 7.26
N GLN A 188 28.88 4.19 6.67
CA GLN A 188 30.06 5.01 6.97
C GLN A 188 29.89 6.48 6.58
N LYS A 189 29.25 6.75 5.42
CA LYS A 189 29.06 8.12 4.93
C LYS A 189 27.94 8.87 5.65
N TYR A 190 26.79 8.22 5.81
CA TYR A 190 25.56 8.90 6.27
C TYR A 190 25.21 8.64 7.75
N GLY A 191 25.87 7.68 8.39
CA GLY A 191 25.72 7.42 9.82
C GLY A 191 24.26 7.20 10.26
N ALA A 192 23.80 8.02 11.20
CA ALA A 192 22.46 8.01 11.71
C ALA A 192 21.40 8.63 10.75
N GLY A 193 21.86 9.36 9.73
CA GLY A 193 20.96 9.95 8.73
C GLY A 193 20.27 8.92 7.83
N VAL A 194 20.68 7.65 7.89
CA VAL A 194 20.03 6.55 7.18
C VAL A 194 19.76 5.38 8.11
N GLU A 195 18.63 4.75 7.92
CA GLU A 195 18.29 3.49 8.56
C GLU A 195 18.44 2.34 7.55
N ILE A 196 19.02 1.23 8.00
CA ILE A 196 19.18 0.02 7.22
C ILE A 196 18.67 -1.14 8.06
N GLU A 197 17.52 -1.67 7.69
CA GLU A 197 16.87 -2.79 8.37
C GLU A 197 17.07 -4.07 7.55
N PHE A 198 17.66 -5.10 8.16
CA PHE A 198 17.92 -6.38 7.53
C PHE A 198 16.79 -7.38 7.81
N HIS A 199 16.28 -8.00 6.75
CA HIS A 199 15.29 -9.06 6.77
C HIS A 199 15.92 -10.33 6.20
N GLN A 200 16.68 -11.02 7.04
CA GLN A 200 17.47 -12.20 6.63
C GLN A 200 16.64 -13.34 6.03
N PRO A 201 15.46 -13.70 6.57
CA PRO A 201 14.66 -14.78 6.00
C PRO A 201 14.24 -14.52 4.55
N GLU A 202 13.97 -13.27 4.21
CA GLU A 202 13.55 -12.84 2.88
C GLU A 202 14.74 -12.45 1.98
N ALA A 203 15.97 -12.52 2.49
CA ALA A 203 17.21 -12.11 1.82
C ALA A 203 17.18 -10.67 1.30
N VAL A 204 16.54 -9.76 2.03
CA VAL A 204 16.41 -8.35 1.67
C VAL A 204 16.82 -7.42 2.80
N PHE A 205 17.09 -6.18 2.46
CA PHE A 205 17.18 -5.08 3.41
C PHE A 205 16.37 -3.88 2.93
N VAL A 206 15.93 -3.08 3.87
CA VAL A 206 15.25 -1.82 3.64
C VAL A 206 16.24 -0.70 3.94
N LEU A 207 16.38 0.25 3.03
CA LEU A 207 17.12 1.49 3.22
C LEU A 207 16.12 2.64 3.28
N THR A 208 16.17 3.41 4.35
CA THR A 208 15.34 4.59 4.57
C THR A 208 16.23 5.81 4.81
N SER A 209 15.93 6.93 4.16
CA SER A 209 16.60 8.21 4.45
C SER A 209 15.78 9.02 5.44
N HIS A 210 16.46 9.56 6.45
CA HIS A 210 15.93 10.54 7.39
C HIS A 210 16.53 11.94 7.17
N LEU A 211 17.33 12.09 6.08
CA LEU A 211 17.97 13.35 5.70
C LEU A 211 16.98 14.22 4.92
N SER A 212 17.03 15.51 5.14
CA SER A 212 16.16 16.47 4.45
C SER A 212 16.62 16.78 3.02
N ASP A 213 17.90 16.58 2.73
CA ASP A 213 18.58 16.98 1.50
C ASP A 213 19.14 15.81 0.68
N VAL A 214 19.06 14.58 1.20
CA VAL A 214 19.54 13.37 0.52
C VAL A 214 18.46 12.29 0.56
N THR A 215 17.90 11.99 -0.60
CA THR A 215 16.88 10.94 -0.73
C THR A 215 17.50 9.55 -0.92
N VAL A 216 16.75 8.50 -0.67
CA VAL A 216 17.15 7.11 -1.02
C VAL A 216 17.46 7.00 -2.52
N ARG A 217 16.76 7.77 -3.38
CA ARG A 217 17.06 7.82 -4.81
C ARG A 217 18.45 8.39 -5.10
N ASP A 218 18.89 9.38 -4.35
CA ASP A 218 20.24 9.96 -4.47
C ASP A 218 21.29 8.95 -4.04
N ILE A 219 21.04 8.24 -2.92
CA ILE A 219 21.91 7.17 -2.43
C ILE A 219 22.02 6.03 -3.44
N ILE A 220 20.90 5.61 -4.05
CA ILE A 220 20.88 4.60 -5.13
C ILE A 220 21.82 5.02 -6.26
N ARG A 221 21.73 6.27 -6.73
CA ARG A 221 22.55 6.79 -7.83
C ARG A 221 24.03 6.84 -7.44
N GLU A 222 24.35 7.37 -6.27
CA GLU A 222 25.70 7.53 -5.80
C GLU A 222 26.44 6.19 -5.61
N PHE A 223 25.78 5.23 -4.95
CA PHE A 223 26.37 3.93 -4.64
C PHE A 223 26.08 2.86 -5.68
N LYS A 224 25.34 3.20 -6.75
CA LYS A 224 24.92 2.27 -7.80
C LYS A 224 24.22 1.02 -7.23
N LEU A 225 23.31 1.26 -6.29
CA LEU A 225 22.49 0.18 -5.72
C LEU A 225 21.53 -0.37 -6.77
N GLU A 226 21.31 -1.67 -6.71
CA GLU A 226 20.29 -2.34 -7.50
C GLU A 226 19.11 -2.67 -6.57
N THR A 227 17.93 -2.13 -6.84
CA THR A 227 16.73 -2.46 -6.07
C THR A 227 16.36 -3.93 -6.22
N ARG A 228 15.56 -4.47 -5.30
CA ARG A 228 15.08 -5.85 -5.39
C ARG A 228 14.37 -6.14 -6.71
N ASN A 229 13.55 -5.22 -7.18
CA ASN A 229 12.80 -5.39 -8.44
C ASN A 229 13.71 -5.40 -9.66
N GLU A 230 14.72 -4.53 -9.70
CA GLU A 230 15.74 -4.52 -10.75
C GLU A 230 16.56 -5.81 -10.75
N TYR A 231 17.01 -6.27 -9.56
CA TYR A 231 17.71 -7.53 -9.40
C TYR A 231 16.89 -8.72 -9.95
N TYR A 232 15.61 -8.79 -9.61
CA TYR A 232 14.73 -9.85 -10.12
C TYR A 232 14.47 -9.74 -11.62
N ALA A 233 14.36 -8.54 -12.16
CA ALA A 233 14.24 -8.33 -13.62
C ALA A 233 15.48 -8.82 -14.34
N ARG A 234 16.67 -8.51 -13.82
CA ARG A 234 17.96 -8.98 -14.34
C ARG A 234 18.09 -10.50 -14.25
N ALA A 235 17.71 -11.11 -13.14
CA ALA A 235 17.71 -12.56 -12.97
C ALA A 235 16.79 -13.27 -13.98
N ARG A 236 15.57 -12.73 -14.21
CA ARG A 236 14.66 -13.24 -15.24
C ARG A 236 15.26 -13.12 -16.65
N ALA A 237 15.94 -12.02 -16.96
CA ALA A 237 16.62 -11.83 -18.24
C ALA A 237 17.76 -12.85 -18.42
N ALA A 238 18.60 -13.03 -17.39
CA ALA A 238 19.69 -14.02 -17.41
C ALA A 238 19.15 -15.45 -17.64
N ARG A 239 18.06 -15.83 -16.95
CA ARG A 239 17.39 -17.11 -17.16
C ARG A 239 16.91 -17.28 -18.60
N ARG A 240 16.24 -16.27 -19.17
CA ARG A 240 15.78 -16.34 -20.58
C ARG A 240 16.95 -16.56 -21.55
N ASN A 241 18.07 -15.89 -21.33
CA ASN A 241 19.26 -16.03 -22.17
C ASN A 241 19.90 -17.43 -22.04
N ALA A 242 19.92 -17.98 -20.82
CA ALA A 242 20.45 -19.35 -20.60
C ALA A 242 19.59 -20.44 -21.27
N LEU A 243 18.27 -20.24 -21.36
CA LEU A 243 17.37 -21.19 -22.03
C LEU A 243 17.43 -21.14 -23.58
N ARG A 244 18.12 -20.15 -24.16
CA ARG A 244 18.29 -19.99 -25.61
C ARG A 244 19.61 -20.59 -26.12
N LYS A 245 20.49 -20.99 -25.21
CA LYS A 245 21.75 -21.71 -25.50
C LYS A 245 21.54 -23.22 -25.49
#